data_4de139fb5de7eb66dd612e6e697b84f5
#
_entry.id   4de139fb5de7eb66dd612e6e697b84f5
#
_cell.length_a   1.000
_cell.length_b   1.000
_cell.length_c   1.000
_cell.angle_alpha   90.00
_cell.angle_beta   90.00
_cell.angle_gamma   90.00
#
_symmetry.space_group_name_H-M   'P 1'
#
loop_
_entity.id
_entity.type
_entity.pdbx_description
1 polymer ?
#
loop_
_entity_poly.entity_id
_entity_poly.type
_entity_poly.pdbx_seq_one_letter_code
_entity_poly.pdbx_strand_id
1 'polypeptide(L)'
;MKYRSLTEEIKLLELGLPPQEEDGFIGGNLDPKEASLILIPVPWEATVSFGEGTSKAPDNIRLASHQLDVENYHYIKPYKAGISMLEVDKHILKLSNKTRKKALRVIEAIECGESCKKDLKYVNEVSKTINSHVYEAALKRIKKDKFVAVVGGDHSCPLGLIKALDDTSKEDFGILHVDAHHDLREAYEGFTYSHASIFYNVLNECKNVSKLIQVGIRDYSKEEAQRMVNLGDKGDCLYDTAMQAQIATGKSLEEVFTPYIEQLPKNVYISIDIDGLEPLNCPNTGTPVPGGLRYGELEHLIFMVVKSGRKIIGFDLVEVGDSKNGWDANVGARVLYNLCGALLASQGKIEYR
;
A
#
# COMPACT_ATOMS: atom_id res chain seq x y z
N MET A 1 11.86 14.97 16.97
CA MET A 1 11.64 16.01 15.90
C MET A 1 10.84 17.18 16.47
N LYS A 2 11.10 18.43 16.00
CA LYS A 2 10.25 19.59 16.34
C LYS A 2 9.24 19.75 15.22
N TYR A 3 7.97 19.53 15.50
CA TYR A 3 6.90 19.73 14.54
C TYR A 3 6.75 21.19 14.13
N ARG A 4 6.34 21.42 12.89
CA ARG A 4 6.05 22.73 12.29
C ARG A 4 4.54 22.90 12.13
N SER A 5 4.06 24.12 12.12
CA SER A 5 2.70 24.44 11.69
C SER A 5 2.56 24.29 10.17
N LEU A 6 1.33 24.11 9.68
CA LEU A 6 1.07 23.98 8.25
C LEU A 6 1.57 25.19 7.46
N THR A 7 1.43 26.40 8.01
CA THR A 7 1.90 27.65 7.37
C THR A 7 3.42 27.68 7.24
N GLU A 8 4.15 27.26 8.26
CA GLU A 8 5.62 27.18 8.22
C GLU A 8 6.08 26.11 7.23
N GLU A 9 5.40 24.98 7.21
CA GLU A 9 5.68 23.85 6.32
C GLU A 9 5.54 24.25 4.86
N ILE A 10 4.40 24.85 4.48
CA ILE A 10 4.16 25.32 3.11
C ILE A 10 5.24 26.31 2.69
N LYS A 11 5.58 27.27 3.55
CA LYS A 11 6.61 28.26 3.24
C LYS A 11 7.97 27.63 2.96
N LEU A 12 8.37 26.63 3.74
CA LEU A 12 9.65 25.95 3.55
C LEU A 12 9.69 25.14 2.26
N LEU A 13 8.61 24.41 1.95
CA LEU A 13 8.49 23.65 0.71
C LEU A 13 8.48 24.57 -0.53
N GLU A 14 7.80 25.71 -0.47
CA GLU A 14 7.78 26.68 -1.57
C GLU A 14 9.12 27.42 -1.78
N LEU A 15 9.98 27.47 -0.74
CA LEU A 15 11.34 28.01 -0.86
C LEU A 15 12.32 27.03 -1.53
N GLY A 16 11.95 25.75 -1.66
CA GLY A 16 12.80 24.71 -2.24
C GLY A 16 14.12 24.52 -1.49
N LEU A 17 14.12 24.72 -0.18
CA LEU A 17 15.32 24.50 0.63
C LEU A 17 15.61 23.01 0.74
N PRO A 18 16.90 22.59 0.71
CA PRO A 18 17.25 21.18 0.83
C PRO A 18 16.80 20.64 2.20
N PRO A 19 16.09 19.50 2.24
CA PRO A 19 15.69 18.85 3.47
C PRO A 19 16.90 18.40 4.29
N GLN A 20 16.69 18.29 5.61
CA GLN A 20 17.65 17.64 6.52
C GLN A 20 17.32 16.16 6.65
N GLU A 21 18.29 15.33 7.03
CA GLU A 21 18.10 13.88 7.17
C GLU A 21 16.96 13.52 8.15
N GLU A 22 16.78 14.33 9.20
CA GLU A 22 15.74 14.14 10.20
C GLU A 22 14.35 14.62 9.77
N ASP A 23 14.23 15.29 8.65
CA ASP A 23 12.93 15.75 8.15
C ASP A 23 12.06 14.54 7.73
N GLY A 24 10.75 14.72 7.81
CA GLY A 24 9.77 13.70 7.44
C GLY A 24 9.59 13.57 5.93
N PHE A 25 8.46 12.99 5.53
CA PHE A 25 8.13 12.79 4.12
C PHE A 25 8.11 14.12 3.34
N ILE A 26 8.66 14.13 2.13
CA ILE A 26 8.88 15.30 1.27
C ILE A 26 9.71 16.44 1.91
N GLY A 27 10.55 16.12 2.87
CA GLY A 27 11.32 17.12 3.61
C GLY A 27 10.51 17.92 4.64
N GLY A 28 9.30 17.48 4.93
CA GLY A 28 8.39 18.12 5.87
C GLY A 28 8.48 17.58 7.30
N ASN A 29 8.00 18.38 8.26
CA ASN A 29 7.86 18.00 9.68
C ASN A 29 6.55 18.53 10.26
N LEU A 30 5.48 18.41 9.47
CA LEU A 30 4.16 18.92 9.83
C LEU A 30 3.61 18.23 11.10
N ASP A 31 3.05 19.03 12.04
CA ASP A 31 2.32 18.47 13.19
C ASP A 31 1.15 17.61 12.67
N PRO A 32 1.08 16.34 13.07
CA PRO A 32 -0.04 15.46 12.68
C PRO A 32 -1.42 16.01 13.01
N LYS A 33 -1.52 16.96 13.95
CA LYS A 33 -2.79 17.62 14.27
C LYS A 33 -3.27 18.56 13.15
N GLU A 34 -2.34 19.17 12.43
CA GLU A 34 -2.64 20.11 11.34
C GLU A 34 -2.75 19.44 9.97
N ALA A 35 -2.24 18.20 9.84
CA ALA A 35 -2.32 17.46 8.60
C ALA A 35 -3.74 17.00 8.26
N SER A 36 -4.11 17.00 6.99
CA SER A 36 -5.32 16.31 6.49
C SER A 36 -5.09 14.82 6.29
N LEU A 37 -3.88 14.43 5.86
CA LEU A 37 -3.49 13.05 5.61
C LEU A 37 -2.34 12.63 6.53
N ILE A 38 -2.51 11.48 7.17
CA ILE A 38 -1.51 10.85 8.05
C ILE A 38 -1.02 9.56 7.40
N LEU A 39 0.28 9.47 7.20
CA LEU A 39 0.98 8.26 6.75
C LEU A 39 1.48 7.50 7.98
N ILE A 40 1.06 6.25 8.12
CA ILE A 40 1.47 5.34 9.21
C ILE A 40 2.54 4.39 8.67
N PRO A 41 3.81 4.54 9.09
CA PRO A 41 4.86 3.60 8.73
C PRO A 41 4.72 2.30 9.52
N VAL A 42 4.75 1.15 8.82
CA VAL A 42 4.66 -0.18 9.42
C VAL A 42 5.86 -1.03 9.00
N PRO A 43 6.98 -1.00 9.74
CA PRO A 43 8.23 -1.69 9.42
C PRO A 43 8.15 -3.19 9.77
N TRP A 44 7.30 -3.93 9.04
CA TRP A 44 6.99 -5.33 9.29
C TRP A 44 7.18 -6.19 8.03
N GLU A 45 7.91 -7.30 8.16
CA GLU A 45 8.15 -8.28 7.08
C GLU A 45 8.40 -9.69 7.66
N ALA A 46 7.48 -10.21 8.45
CA ALA A 46 7.76 -11.46 9.16
C ALA A 46 7.60 -12.71 8.30
N THR A 47 6.68 -12.72 7.35
CA THR A 47 6.25 -13.93 6.63
C THR A 47 6.65 -13.97 5.16
N VAL A 48 7.48 -13.05 4.71
CA VAL A 48 7.97 -13.05 3.32
C VAL A 48 8.68 -14.36 2.98
N SER A 49 8.47 -14.84 1.75
CA SER A 49 8.91 -16.17 1.33
C SER A 49 10.22 -16.14 0.53
N PHE A 50 10.58 -15.02 -0.10
CA PHE A 50 11.75 -14.92 -0.98
C PHE A 50 12.64 -13.74 -0.64
N GLY A 51 12.37 -12.53 -1.15
CA GLY A 51 13.19 -11.34 -0.89
C GLY A 51 12.93 -10.75 0.50
N GLU A 52 13.96 -10.15 1.10
CA GLU A 52 13.88 -9.46 2.39
C GLU A 52 14.25 -7.98 2.22
N GLY A 53 13.82 -7.12 3.15
CA GLY A 53 14.22 -5.71 3.21
C GLY A 53 13.05 -4.74 3.20
N THR A 54 11.83 -5.22 2.96
CA THR A 54 10.64 -4.37 2.88
C THR A 54 10.30 -3.70 4.22
N SER A 55 10.72 -4.27 5.35
CA SER A 55 10.56 -3.59 6.67
C SER A 55 11.35 -2.29 6.79
N LYS A 56 12.33 -2.05 5.93
CA LYS A 56 13.08 -0.78 5.86
C LYS A 56 12.40 0.25 4.94
N ALA A 57 11.44 -0.19 4.12
CA ALA A 57 10.80 0.66 3.12
C ALA A 57 10.23 1.96 3.68
N PRO A 58 9.54 2.00 4.83
CA PRO A 58 8.99 3.25 5.34
C PRO A 58 10.04 4.34 5.55
N ASP A 59 11.21 4.00 6.11
CA ASP A 59 12.28 4.97 6.34
C ASP A 59 13.04 5.30 5.05
N ASN A 60 13.30 4.30 4.20
CA ASN A 60 13.95 4.50 2.90
C ASN A 60 13.11 5.38 1.97
N ILE A 61 11.78 5.19 1.93
CA ILE A 61 10.84 6.03 1.17
C ILE A 61 10.84 7.46 1.72
N ARG A 62 10.83 7.64 3.05
CA ARG A 62 10.93 8.96 3.68
C ARG A 62 12.20 9.68 3.22
N LEU A 63 13.35 9.03 3.30
CA LEU A 63 14.63 9.62 2.87
C LEU A 63 14.65 9.89 1.36
N ALA A 64 14.19 8.95 0.53
CA ALA A 64 14.13 9.13 -0.92
C ALA A 64 13.18 10.26 -1.33
N SER A 65 12.13 10.51 -0.55
CA SER A 65 11.19 11.61 -0.81
C SER A 65 11.81 13.01 -0.68
N HIS A 66 12.96 13.13 -0.05
CA HIS A 66 13.73 14.38 0.02
C HIS A 66 14.26 14.84 -1.35
N GLN A 67 14.25 13.96 -2.35
CA GLN A 67 14.62 14.27 -3.75
C GLN A 67 13.41 14.60 -4.63
N LEU A 68 12.20 14.65 -4.06
CA LEU A 68 11.02 14.99 -4.81
C LEU A 68 10.90 16.51 -4.98
N ASP A 69 10.70 16.94 -6.22
CA ASP A 69 10.09 18.23 -6.48
C ASP A 69 8.59 18.11 -6.18
N VAL A 70 8.08 19.01 -5.33
CA VAL A 70 6.71 18.88 -4.78
C VAL A 70 5.59 19.29 -5.76
N GLU A 71 5.93 19.73 -6.97
CA GLU A 71 4.96 19.95 -8.03
C GLU A 71 4.51 18.62 -8.64
N ASN A 72 3.23 18.50 -8.99
CA ASN A 72 2.65 17.32 -9.62
C ASN A 72 1.83 17.72 -10.84
N TYR A 73 1.88 16.89 -11.90
CA TYR A 73 1.15 17.18 -13.13
C TYR A 73 -0.35 17.12 -12.95
N HIS A 74 -0.85 16.11 -12.24
CA HIS A 74 -2.28 15.86 -12.06
C HIS A 74 -2.89 16.65 -10.90
N TYR A 75 -2.16 16.81 -9.79
CA TYR A 75 -2.68 17.36 -8.54
C TYR A 75 -2.01 18.67 -8.18
N ILE A 76 -2.82 19.71 -7.92
CA ILE A 76 -2.30 21.06 -7.67
C ILE A 76 -1.85 21.17 -6.21
N LYS A 77 -0.53 21.23 -6.01
CA LYS A 77 0.13 21.46 -4.72
C LYS A 77 -0.39 20.57 -3.57
N PRO A 78 -0.26 19.24 -3.67
CA PRO A 78 -0.78 18.31 -2.66
C PRO A 78 -0.35 18.64 -1.23
N TYR A 79 0.88 19.10 -1.05
CA TYR A 79 1.46 19.48 0.23
C TYR A 79 0.66 20.57 0.98
N LYS A 80 -0.10 21.44 0.28
CA LYS A 80 -0.89 22.51 0.90
C LYS A 80 -2.06 22.00 1.75
N ALA A 81 -2.56 20.79 1.50
CA ALA A 81 -3.57 20.18 2.34
C ALA A 81 -3.01 19.60 3.65
N GLY A 82 -1.69 19.53 3.79
CA GLY A 82 -1.00 18.97 4.93
C GLY A 82 -0.90 17.43 4.88
N ILE A 83 0.32 16.96 4.65
CA ILE A 83 0.69 15.53 4.67
C ILE A 83 1.70 15.35 5.81
N SER A 84 1.44 14.43 6.73
CA SER A 84 2.35 14.13 7.83
C SER A 84 2.62 12.65 7.91
N MET A 85 3.88 12.25 7.86
CA MET A 85 4.30 10.87 8.10
C MET A 85 4.73 10.74 9.56
N LEU A 86 4.20 9.72 10.24
CA LEU A 86 4.58 9.44 11.61
C LEU A 86 6.01 8.87 11.67
N GLU A 87 6.62 8.94 12.84
CA GLU A 87 7.91 8.29 13.06
C GLU A 87 7.78 6.76 12.96
N VAL A 88 8.82 6.13 12.39
CA VAL A 88 8.91 4.66 12.32
C VAL A 88 9.03 4.09 13.72
N ASP A 89 8.11 3.19 14.10
CA ASP A 89 8.15 2.53 15.39
C ASP A 89 9.27 1.48 15.45
N LYS A 90 10.36 1.84 16.11
CA LYS A 90 11.53 0.96 16.33
C LYS A 90 11.20 -0.32 17.11
N HIS A 91 10.09 -0.33 17.88
CA HIS A 91 9.65 -1.54 18.58
C HIS A 91 9.05 -2.54 17.58
N ILE A 92 8.22 -2.08 16.65
CA ILE A 92 7.69 -2.94 15.56
C ILE A 92 8.83 -3.52 14.73
N LEU A 93 9.82 -2.71 14.34
CA LEU A 93 10.97 -3.19 13.57
C LEU A 93 11.77 -4.27 14.32
N LYS A 94 12.01 -4.08 15.63
CA LYS A 94 12.66 -5.12 16.46
C LYS A 94 11.83 -6.38 16.57
N LEU A 95 10.52 -6.23 16.67
CA LEU A 95 9.59 -7.34 16.74
C LEU A 95 9.51 -8.09 15.41
N SER A 96 9.50 -7.37 14.29
CA SER A 96 9.61 -7.93 12.93
C SER A 96 10.83 -8.83 12.80
N ASN A 97 12.03 -8.30 13.07
CA ASN A 97 13.28 -9.05 13.01
C ASN A 97 13.30 -10.31 13.91
N LYS A 98 12.69 -10.24 15.09
CA LYS A 98 12.58 -11.38 16.00
C LYS A 98 11.62 -12.42 15.46
N THR A 99 10.49 -11.98 14.93
CA THR A 99 9.43 -12.86 14.42
C THR A 99 9.88 -13.51 13.12
N ARG A 100 10.58 -12.78 12.25
CA ARG A 100 11.17 -13.32 11.02
C ARG A 100 12.06 -14.55 11.28
N LYS A 101 12.93 -14.49 12.28
CA LYS A 101 13.76 -15.66 12.67
C LYS A 101 12.98 -16.89 13.05
N LYS A 102 11.74 -16.71 13.55
CA LYS A 102 10.84 -17.84 13.86
C LYS A 102 10.08 -18.31 12.64
N ALA A 103 9.65 -17.37 11.78
CA ALA A 103 9.02 -17.70 10.53
C ALA A 103 9.95 -18.52 9.63
N LEU A 104 11.22 -18.15 9.52
CA LEU A 104 12.23 -18.93 8.78
C LEU A 104 12.32 -20.38 9.27
N ARG A 105 12.32 -20.62 10.60
CA ARG A 105 12.32 -22.00 11.12
C ARG A 105 11.05 -22.77 10.79
N VAL A 106 9.91 -22.08 10.68
CA VAL A 106 8.67 -22.71 10.24
C VAL A 106 8.76 -23.10 8.77
N ILE A 107 9.26 -22.19 7.92
CA ILE A 107 9.46 -22.42 6.48
C ILE A 107 10.41 -23.61 6.26
N GLU A 108 11.58 -23.58 6.89
CA GLU A 108 12.58 -24.67 6.83
C GLU A 108 11.99 -26.02 7.28
N ALA A 109 11.19 -26.04 8.36
CA ALA A 109 10.54 -27.26 8.84
C ALA A 109 9.54 -27.80 7.81
N ILE A 110 8.75 -26.93 7.17
CA ILE A 110 7.80 -27.32 6.12
C ILE A 110 8.53 -27.92 4.91
N GLU A 111 9.61 -27.29 4.46
CA GLU A 111 10.46 -27.80 3.37
C GLU A 111 11.05 -29.19 3.67
N CYS A 112 11.37 -29.46 4.93
CA CYS A 112 11.83 -30.78 5.39
C CYS A 112 10.70 -31.78 5.66
N GLY A 113 9.43 -31.41 5.48
CA GLY A 113 8.28 -32.25 5.82
C GLY A 113 8.04 -32.39 7.34
N GLU A 114 8.61 -31.47 8.13
CA GLU A 114 8.51 -31.42 9.58
C GLU A 114 7.49 -30.35 10.03
N SER A 115 7.26 -30.23 11.33
CA SER A 115 6.31 -29.28 11.92
C SER A 115 6.93 -28.47 13.05
N CYS A 116 6.84 -27.15 12.93
CA CYS A 116 7.31 -26.20 13.93
C CYS A 116 6.13 -25.44 14.60
N LYS A 117 5.16 -26.17 15.18
CA LYS A 117 3.90 -25.65 15.72
C LYS A 117 4.07 -24.50 16.72
N LYS A 118 5.10 -24.57 17.58
CA LYS A 118 5.34 -23.53 18.61
C LYS A 118 5.72 -22.19 17.98
N ASP A 119 6.61 -22.21 16.99
CA ASP A 119 7.03 -20.98 16.32
C ASP A 119 5.95 -20.46 15.38
N LEU A 120 5.22 -21.35 14.67
CA LEU A 120 4.06 -20.96 13.87
C LEU A 120 3.00 -20.24 14.71
N LYS A 121 2.64 -20.81 15.88
CA LYS A 121 1.70 -20.15 16.79
C LYS A 121 2.20 -18.77 17.24
N TYR A 122 3.48 -18.66 17.57
CA TYR A 122 4.08 -17.38 17.95
C TYR A 122 3.99 -16.34 16.82
N VAL A 123 4.35 -16.73 15.58
CA VAL A 123 4.29 -15.83 14.41
C VAL A 123 2.86 -15.32 14.21
N ASN A 124 1.87 -16.22 14.20
CA ASN A 124 0.46 -15.84 14.01
C ASN A 124 -0.07 -14.91 15.12
N GLU A 125 0.30 -15.16 16.39
CA GLU A 125 -0.09 -14.29 17.53
C GLU A 125 0.54 -12.89 17.42
N VAL A 126 1.80 -12.81 17.03
CA VAL A 126 2.50 -11.53 16.87
C VAL A 126 1.96 -10.77 15.66
N SER A 127 1.74 -11.43 14.52
CA SER A 127 1.13 -10.80 13.33
C SER A 127 -0.24 -10.20 13.66
N LYS A 128 -1.07 -10.94 14.43
CA LYS A 128 -2.35 -10.42 14.92
C LYS A 128 -2.17 -9.18 15.80
N THR A 129 -1.14 -9.15 16.63
CA THR A 129 -0.82 -7.98 17.49
C THR A 129 -0.44 -6.77 16.66
N ILE A 130 0.35 -6.95 15.58
CA ILE A 130 0.70 -5.88 14.65
C ILE A 130 -0.55 -5.33 13.96
N ASN A 131 -1.43 -6.20 13.44
CA ASN A 131 -2.68 -5.78 12.84
C ASN A 131 -3.55 -4.95 13.82
N SER A 132 -3.61 -5.37 15.09
CA SER A 132 -4.31 -4.61 16.13
C SER A 132 -3.66 -3.26 16.41
N HIS A 133 -2.33 -3.19 16.41
CA HIS A 133 -1.60 -1.92 16.58
C HIS A 133 -1.88 -0.93 15.44
N VAL A 134 -1.84 -1.40 14.20
CA VAL A 134 -2.18 -0.59 13.01
C VAL A 134 -3.64 -0.13 13.07
N TYR A 135 -4.56 -1.02 13.44
CA TYR A 135 -5.98 -0.70 13.63
C TYR A 135 -6.17 0.44 14.64
N GLU A 136 -5.62 0.34 15.84
CA GLU A 136 -5.74 1.37 16.88
C GLU A 136 -5.09 2.69 16.43
N ALA A 137 -3.94 2.61 15.78
CA ALA A 137 -3.26 3.76 15.24
C ALA A 137 -4.11 4.48 14.17
N ALA A 138 -4.74 3.75 13.28
CA ALA A 138 -5.62 4.28 12.24
C ALA A 138 -6.91 4.85 12.86
N LEU A 139 -7.60 4.06 13.67
CA LEU A 139 -8.87 4.44 14.30
C LEU A 139 -8.77 5.74 15.11
N LYS A 140 -7.67 5.91 15.85
CA LYS A 140 -7.39 7.14 16.62
C LYS A 140 -7.34 8.39 15.72
N ARG A 141 -6.96 8.26 14.46
CA ARG A 141 -6.83 9.37 13.51
C ARG A 141 -8.10 9.58 12.71
N ILE A 142 -8.72 8.50 12.26
CA ILE A 142 -10.03 8.55 11.58
C ILE A 142 -11.07 9.23 12.47
N LYS A 143 -11.12 8.91 13.78
CA LYS A 143 -12.00 9.59 14.76
C LYS A 143 -11.71 11.07 14.95
N LYS A 144 -10.62 11.59 14.38
CA LYS A 144 -10.26 13.02 14.37
C LYS A 144 -10.39 13.63 12.97
N ASP A 145 -11.18 13.01 12.11
CA ASP A 145 -11.45 13.43 10.73
C ASP A 145 -10.16 13.55 9.88
N LYS A 146 -9.16 12.70 10.16
CA LYS A 146 -7.96 12.59 9.35
C LYS A 146 -8.11 11.46 8.34
N PHE A 147 -7.64 11.68 7.11
CA PHE A 147 -7.37 10.58 6.19
C PHE A 147 -6.13 9.83 6.64
N VAL A 148 -6.11 8.53 6.39
CA VAL A 148 -5.03 7.66 6.85
C VAL A 148 -4.57 6.75 5.72
N ALA A 149 -3.27 6.57 5.63
CA ALA A 149 -2.65 5.60 4.74
C ALA A 149 -1.56 4.80 5.48
N VAL A 150 -1.25 3.60 4.99
CA VAL A 150 -0.15 2.77 5.47
C VAL A 150 1.01 2.83 4.48
N VAL A 151 2.21 3.02 5.00
CA VAL A 151 3.45 2.79 4.27
C VAL A 151 4.08 1.54 4.87
N GLY A 152 3.94 0.42 4.17
CA GLY A 152 4.31 -0.89 4.69
C GLY A 152 5.75 -1.26 4.48
N GLY A 153 6.05 -2.33 5.10
CA GLY A 153 6.76 -3.50 4.87
C GLY A 153 6.07 -4.44 3.88
N ASP A 154 5.82 -5.68 4.33
CA ASP A 154 5.12 -6.67 3.49
C ASP A 154 3.62 -6.39 3.36
N HIS A 155 2.95 -7.08 2.42
CA HIS A 155 1.52 -6.81 2.11
C HIS A 155 0.55 -7.23 3.22
N SER A 156 1.00 -7.79 4.35
CA SER A 156 0.15 -8.01 5.51
C SER A 156 -0.13 -6.74 6.34
N CYS A 157 0.66 -5.67 6.14
CA CYS A 157 0.64 -4.44 6.93
C CYS A 157 -0.70 -3.68 6.93
N PRO A 158 -1.45 -3.55 5.82
CA PRO A 158 -2.63 -2.69 5.77
C PRO A 158 -3.90 -3.26 6.39
N LEU A 159 -3.96 -4.54 6.78
CA LEU A 159 -5.19 -5.16 7.31
C LEU A 159 -5.81 -4.36 8.46
N GLY A 160 -4.98 -3.84 9.38
CA GLY A 160 -5.48 -3.03 10.50
C GLY A 160 -6.13 -1.72 10.05
N LEU A 161 -5.60 -1.04 9.03
CA LEU A 161 -6.18 0.17 8.46
C LEU A 161 -7.52 -0.14 7.77
N ILE A 162 -7.56 -1.17 6.92
CA ILE A 162 -8.78 -1.55 6.20
C ILE A 162 -9.91 -1.89 7.19
N LYS A 163 -9.60 -2.62 8.28
CA LYS A 163 -10.56 -2.90 9.37
C LYS A 163 -11.02 -1.64 10.09
N ALA A 164 -10.13 -0.68 10.34
CA ALA A 164 -10.53 0.59 10.98
C ALA A 164 -11.44 1.43 10.07
N LEU A 165 -11.22 1.39 8.76
CA LEU A 165 -12.11 2.00 7.77
C LEU A 165 -13.46 1.26 7.70
N ASP A 166 -13.46 -0.06 7.71
CA ASP A 166 -14.66 -0.90 7.74
C ASP A 166 -15.55 -0.56 8.94
N ASP A 167 -14.96 -0.53 10.14
CA ASP A 167 -15.70 -0.25 11.39
C ASP A 167 -16.22 1.20 11.50
N THR A 168 -15.61 2.13 10.77
CA THR A 168 -15.99 3.55 10.80
C THR A 168 -16.82 3.99 9.59
N SER A 169 -16.83 3.20 8.53
CA SER A 169 -17.61 3.51 7.33
C SER A 169 -19.11 3.32 7.57
N LYS A 170 -19.90 4.24 7.01
CA LYS A 170 -21.37 4.14 6.98
C LYS A 170 -21.89 3.60 5.64
N GLU A 171 -21.04 3.52 4.66
CA GLU A 171 -21.34 3.09 3.30
C GLU A 171 -20.33 2.01 2.90
N ASP A 172 -20.70 1.17 1.97
CA ASP A 172 -19.82 0.19 1.37
C ASP A 172 -18.66 0.89 0.65
N PHE A 173 -17.54 0.18 0.56
CA PHE A 173 -16.40 0.61 -0.24
C PHE A 173 -15.83 -0.54 -1.06
N GLY A 174 -15.17 -0.20 -2.17
CA GLY A 174 -14.43 -1.14 -2.99
C GLY A 174 -12.94 -1.02 -2.74
N ILE A 175 -12.22 -2.05 -3.12
CA ILE A 175 -10.76 -2.07 -3.12
C ILE A 175 -10.28 -2.14 -4.56
N LEU A 176 -9.43 -1.19 -4.96
CA LEU A 176 -8.59 -1.29 -6.15
C LEU A 176 -7.22 -1.77 -5.71
N HIS A 177 -6.85 -2.99 -6.10
CA HIS A 177 -5.60 -3.64 -5.76
C HIS A 177 -4.72 -3.76 -7.01
N VAL A 178 -3.51 -3.23 -6.95
CA VAL A 178 -2.50 -3.34 -8.01
C VAL A 178 -1.36 -4.19 -7.48
N ASP A 179 -1.06 -5.30 -8.17
CA ASP A 179 -0.15 -6.33 -7.68
C ASP A 179 0.20 -7.31 -8.82
N ALA A 180 1.28 -8.05 -8.69
CA ALA A 180 1.57 -9.23 -9.50
C ALA A 180 0.77 -10.46 -9.04
N HIS A 181 0.35 -10.49 -7.76
CA HIS A 181 -0.25 -11.63 -7.08
C HIS A 181 -1.71 -11.36 -6.66
N HIS A 182 -2.48 -12.42 -6.47
CA HIS A 182 -3.86 -12.26 -5.95
C HIS A 182 -3.93 -11.96 -4.45
N ASP A 183 -2.98 -12.48 -3.67
CA ASP A 183 -2.98 -12.40 -2.19
C ASP A 183 -4.27 -12.91 -1.54
N LEU A 184 -4.83 -13.96 -2.16
CA LEU A 184 -6.06 -14.61 -1.75
C LEU A 184 -5.85 -15.97 -1.08
N ARG A 185 -4.63 -16.30 -0.63
CA ARG A 185 -4.36 -17.55 0.10
C ARG A 185 -4.98 -17.51 1.49
N GLU A 186 -5.59 -18.61 1.92
CA GLU A 186 -6.18 -18.71 3.26
C GLU A 186 -5.13 -18.57 4.37
N ALA A 187 -4.01 -19.29 4.18
CA ALA A 187 -2.79 -19.15 4.96
C ALA A 187 -1.63 -19.60 4.07
N TYR A 188 -0.57 -18.84 4.05
CA TYR A 188 0.63 -19.24 3.31
C TYR A 188 1.65 -19.79 4.29
N GLU A 189 2.15 -21.01 4.05
CA GLU A 189 3.06 -21.74 4.97
C GLU A 189 2.52 -21.84 6.41
N GLY A 190 1.20 -21.86 6.58
CA GLY A 190 0.51 -21.86 7.87
C GLY A 190 0.39 -20.51 8.55
N PHE A 191 0.94 -19.45 7.97
CA PHE A 191 0.81 -18.09 8.47
C PHE A 191 -0.54 -17.49 8.07
N THR A 192 -1.44 -17.34 9.05
CA THR A 192 -2.79 -16.79 8.84
C THR A 192 -2.75 -15.35 8.32
N TYR A 193 -1.85 -14.54 8.86
CA TYR A 193 -1.66 -13.14 8.45
C TYR A 193 -0.36 -12.99 7.63
N SER A 194 -0.26 -13.77 6.56
CA SER A 194 0.83 -13.68 5.59
C SER A 194 0.61 -12.52 4.62
N HIS A 195 1.71 -12.04 3.99
CA HIS A 195 1.66 -11.14 2.85
C HIS A 195 0.72 -11.68 1.76
N ALA A 196 0.80 -12.96 1.40
CA ALA A 196 -0.04 -13.61 0.38
C ALA A 196 -1.50 -13.88 0.81
N SER A 197 -1.94 -13.38 1.98
CA SER A 197 -3.26 -13.69 2.57
C SER A 197 -4.08 -12.43 2.90
N ILE A 198 -3.58 -11.24 2.55
CA ILE A 198 -4.21 -9.98 2.95
C ILE A 198 -5.67 -9.91 2.51
N PHE A 199 -5.97 -10.16 1.22
CA PHE A 199 -7.33 -10.02 0.72
C PHE A 199 -8.24 -11.18 1.09
N TYR A 200 -7.68 -12.38 1.37
CA TYR A 200 -8.46 -13.43 2.00
C TYR A 200 -8.98 -12.97 3.38
N ASN A 201 -8.09 -12.42 4.22
CA ASN A 201 -8.47 -11.94 5.54
C ASN A 201 -9.43 -10.73 5.46
N VAL A 202 -9.18 -9.77 4.58
CA VAL A 202 -10.06 -8.61 4.36
C VAL A 202 -11.48 -9.05 3.98
N LEU A 203 -11.63 -9.94 3.01
CA LEU A 203 -12.95 -10.41 2.54
C LEU A 203 -13.71 -11.20 3.60
N ASN A 204 -13.01 -11.82 4.55
CA ASN A 204 -13.64 -12.57 5.64
C ASN A 204 -13.91 -11.71 6.89
N GLU A 205 -13.11 -10.67 7.15
CA GLU A 205 -13.16 -9.91 8.39
C GLU A 205 -13.84 -8.53 8.22
N CYS A 206 -13.93 -7.97 6.99
CA CYS A 206 -14.52 -6.67 6.69
C CYS A 206 -15.86 -6.83 6.00
N LYS A 207 -16.90 -6.23 6.57
CA LYS A 207 -18.29 -6.42 6.12
C LYS A 207 -18.71 -5.45 5.03
N ASN A 208 -18.13 -4.23 5.04
CA ASN A 208 -18.49 -3.16 4.11
C ASN A 208 -17.64 -3.17 2.84
N VAL A 209 -16.72 -4.14 2.68
CA VAL A 209 -16.00 -4.36 1.41
C VAL A 209 -16.94 -5.05 0.44
N SER A 210 -17.49 -4.28 -0.50
CA SER A 210 -18.47 -4.74 -1.48
C SER A 210 -17.86 -5.14 -2.82
N LYS A 211 -16.64 -4.72 -3.12
CA LYS A 211 -15.97 -4.99 -4.40
C LYS A 211 -14.46 -5.09 -4.23
N LEU A 212 -13.84 -6.08 -4.88
CA LEU A 212 -12.40 -6.19 -5.07
C LEU A 212 -12.09 -6.19 -6.56
N ILE A 213 -11.38 -5.18 -7.02
CA ILE A 213 -10.85 -5.08 -8.39
C ILE A 213 -9.33 -5.23 -8.32
N GLN A 214 -8.79 -6.20 -9.05
CA GLN A 214 -7.36 -6.44 -9.12
C GLN A 214 -6.81 -6.11 -10.50
N VAL A 215 -5.63 -5.49 -10.57
CA VAL A 215 -4.97 -5.08 -11.83
C VAL A 215 -3.51 -5.48 -11.80
N GLY A 216 -3.03 -6.11 -12.87
CA GLY A 216 -1.62 -6.48 -13.03
C GLY A 216 -1.27 -7.92 -12.64
N ILE A 217 -2.26 -8.69 -12.17
CA ILE A 217 -2.07 -10.06 -11.69
C ILE A 217 -1.50 -10.96 -12.78
N ARG A 218 -0.42 -11.69 -12.45
CA ARG A 218 0.31 -12.52 -13.42
C ARG A 218 1.02 -13.74 -12.84
N ASP A 219 1.17 -13.82 -11.50
CA ASP A 219 1.67 -15.02 -10.81
C ASP A 219 0.75 -15.39 -9.64
N TYR A 220 0.09 -16.55 -9.73
CA TYR A 220 -0.96 -16.97 -8.81
C TYR A 220 -1.18 -18.47 -8.82
N SER A 221 -1.69 -19.01 -7.72
CA SER A 221 -2.10 -20.39 -7.63
C SER A 221 -3.49 -20.65 -8.23
N LYS A 222 -3.76 -21.93 -8.55
CA LYS A 222 -5.09 -22.35 -9.02
C LYS A 222 -6.18 -22.06 -7.99
N GLU A 223 -5.87 -22.20 -6.70
CA GLU A 223 -6.80 -21.94 -5.61
C GLU A 223 -7.18 -20.47 -5.53
N GLU A 224 -6.22 -19.56 -5.72
CA GLU A 224 -6.47 -18.12 -5.72
C GLU A 224 -7.33 -17.70 -6.92
N ALA A 225 -7.01 -18.20 -8.13
CA ALA A 225 -7.84 -17.97 -9.31
C ALA A 225 -9.27 -18.47 -9.10
N GLN A 226 -9.46 -19.64 -8.49
CA GLN A 226 -10.80 -20.15 -8.19
C GLN A 226 -11.51 -19.33 -7.13
N ARG A 227 -10.80 -18.79 -6.13
CA ARG A 227 -11.37 -17.86 -5.14
C ARG A 227 -11.86 -16.57 -5.80
N MET A 228 -11.06 -15.98 -6.70
CA MET A 228 -11.49 -14.82 -7.48
C MET A 228 -12.78 -15.10 -8.27
N VAL A 229 -12.86 -16.22 -8.98
CA VAL A 229 -14.07 -16.65 -9.69
C VAL A 229 -15.26 -16.81 -8.75
N ASN A 230 -15.04 -17.38 -7.56
CA ASN A 230 -16.11 -17.62 -6.57
C ASN A 230 -16.64 -16.32 -5.92
N LEU A 231 -15.94 -15.19 -6.03
CA LEU A 231 -16.44 -13.89 -5.60
C LEU A 231 -17.63 -13.41 -6.46
N GLY A 232 -17.78 -13.93 -7.69
CA GLY A 232 -18.83 -13.50 -8.60
C GLY A 232 -18.81 -11.98 -8.80
N ASP A 233 -19.94 -11.34 -8.61
CA ASP A 233 -20.06 -9.89 -8.77
C ASP A 233 -19.23 -9.06 -7.78
N LYS A 234 -18.71 -9.67 -6.72
CA LYS A 234 -17.85 -8.98 -5.74
C LYS A 234 -16.39 -8.86 -6.17
N GLY A 235 -15.94 -9.64 -7.16
CA GLY A 235 -14.55 -9.66 -7.61
C GLY A 235 -14.43 -9.53 -9.12
N ASP A 236 -13.38 -8.83 -9.58
CA ASP A 236 -12.95 -8.85 -10.99
C ASP A 236 -11.44 -8.61 -11.06
N CYS A 237 -10.81 -9.10 -12.13
CA CYS A 237 -9.36 -9.06 -12.30
C CYS A 237 -8.97 -8.71 -13.74
N LEU A 238 -8.22 -7.65 -13.90
CA LEU A 238 -7.49 -7.34 -15.13
C LEU A 238 -6.10 -7.98 -15.06
N TYR A 239 -6.01 -9.21 -15.53
CA TYR A 239 -4.72 -9.91 -15.64
C TYR A 239 -3.76 -9.17 -16.57
N ASP A 240 -2.48 -9.09 -16.20
CA ASP A 240 -1.46 -8.38 -16.97
C ASP A 240 -1.42 -8.81 -18.44
N THR A 241 -1.41 -10.10 -18.72
CA THR A 241 -1.42 -10.62 -20.10
C THR A 241 -2.61 -10.09 -20.90
N ALA A 242 -3.79 -10.02 -20.30
CA ALA A 242 -5.00 -9.51 -20.96
C ALA A 242 -4.94 -8.00 -21.14
N MET A 243 -4.38 -7.27 -20.18
CA MET A 243 -4.13 -5.83 -20.26
C MET A 243 -3.17 -5.50 -21.40
N GLN A 244 -2.01 -6.13 -21.42
CA GLN A 244 -0.99 -5.91 -22.46
C GLN A 244 -1.49 -6.27 -23.86
N ALA A 245 -2.28 -7.35 -24.01
CA ALA A 245 -2.90 -7.71 -25.28
C ALA A 245 -3.86 -6.62 -25.79
N GLN A 246 -4.66 -6.02 -24.92
CA GLN A 246 -5.56 -4.92 -25.27
C GLN A 246 -4.79 -3.68 -25.72
N ILE A 247 -3.74 -3.30 -24.97
CA ILE A 247 -2.86 -2.17 -25.32
C ILE A 247 -2.15 -2.42 -26.66
N ALA A 248 -1.63 -3.64 -26.87
CA ALA A 248 -0.96 -4.02 -28.11
C ALA A 248 -1.90 -3.98 -29.35
N THR A 249 -3.21 -4.14 -29.16
CA THR A 249 -4.22 -3.99 -30.23
C THR A 249 -4.65 -2.53 -30.45
N GLY A 250 -4.05 -1.57 -29.75
CA GLY A 250 -4.26 -0.13 -29.94
C GLY A 250 -5.35 0.48 -29.07
N LYS A 251 -5.86 -0.24 -28.05
CA LYS A 251 -6.76 0.38 -27.06
C LYS A 251 -5.98 1.40 -26.21
N SER A 252 -6.63 2.52 -25.93
CA SER A 252 -6.12 3.49 -24.97
C SER A 252 -6.19 2.94 -23.54
N LEU A 253 -5.42 3.54 -22.61
CA LEU A 253 -5.49 3.18 -21.20
C LEU A 253 -6.89 3.42 -20.61
N GLU A 254 -7.58 4.47 -21.06
CA GLU A 254 -8.98 4.73 -20.68
C GLU A 254 -9.89 3.56 -21.09
N GLU A 255 -9.79 3.06 -22.33
CA GLU A 255 -10.61 1.95 -22.79
C GLU A 255 -10.30 0.65 -22.03
N VAL A 256 -9.06 0.47 -21.58
CA VAL A 256 -8.62 -0.70 -20.82
C VAL A 256 -9.09 -0.65 -19.35
N PHE A 257 -8.94 0.50 -18.68
CA PHE A 257 -9.19 0.59 -17.24
C PHE A 257 -10.63 0.97 -16.88
N THR A 258 -11.33 1.73 -17.73
CA THR A 258 -12.71 2.19 -17.44
C THR A 258 -13.66 1.06 -17.03
N PRO A 259 -13.71 -0.11 -17.72
CA PRO A 259 -14.63 -1.18 -17.35
C PRO A 259 -14.43 -1.73 -15.93
N TYR A 260 -13.23 -1.63 -15.38
CA TYR A 260 -12.88 -2.06 -14.03
C TYR A 260 -13.15 -0.98 -12.99
N ILE A 261 -12.81 0.28 -13.32
CA ILE A 261 -13.08 1.42 -12.45
C ILE A 261 -14.58 1.61 -12.25
N GLU A 262 -15.39 1.47 -13.30
CA GLU A 262 -16.85 1.63 -13.23
C GLU A 262 -17.54 0.63 -12.32
N GLN A 263 -16.95 -0.52 -12.07
CA GLN A 263 -17.46 -1.51 -11.13
C GLN A 263 -17.24 -1.14 -9.66
N LEU A 264 -16.28 -0.24 -9.37
CA LEU A 264 -16.01 0.19 -8.00
C LEU A 264 -17.16 1.06 -7.47
N PRO A 265 -17.54 0.95 -6.19
CA PRO A 265 -18.51 1.85 -5.57
C PRO A 265 -17.96 3.27 -5.44
N LYS A 266 -18.74 4.17 -4.85
CA LYS A 266 -18.36 5.57 -4.66
C LYS A 266 -17.09 5.73 -3.80
N ASN A 267 -16.99 4.95 -2.73
CA ASN A 267 -15.83 4.96 -1.83
C ASN A 267 -14.86 3.86 -2.23
N VAL A 268 -13.57 4.19 -2.33
CA VAL A 268 -12.52 3.27 -2.80
C VAL A 268 -11.33 3.32 -1.86
N TYR A 269 -10.85 2.15 -1.46
CA TYR A 269 -9.52 1.96 -0.90
C TYR A 269 -8.57 1.55 -2.02
N ILE A 270 -7.37 2.13 -2.07
CA ILE A 270 -6.35 1.74 -3.06
C ILE A 270 -5.22 1.01 -2.34
N SER A 271 -4.94 -0.23 -2.75
CA SER A 271 -3.81 -1.01 -2.25
C SER A 271 -2.81 -1.21 -3.37
N ILE A 272 -1.57 -0.78 -3.13
CA ILE A 272 -0.49 -0.90 -4.12
C ILE A 272 0.62 -1.76 -3.54
N ASP A 273 0.73 -2.99 -4.06
CA ASP A 273 1.98 -3.70 -4.05
C ASP A 273 2.86 -3.15 -5.16
N ILE A 274 4.10 -2.79 -4.81
CA ILE A 274 5.00 -2.18 -5.80
C ILE A 274 5.41 -3.17 -6.91
N ASP A 275 5.29 -4.48 -6.67
CA ASP A 275 5.59 -5.50 -7.66
C ASP A 275 4.51 -5.63 -8.76
N GLY A 276 3.35 -4.97 -8.58
CA GLY A 276 2.40 -4.73 -9.65
C GLY A 276 2.99 -3.95 -10.83
N LEU A 277 4.06 -3.17 -10.58
CA LEU A 277 4.87 -2.53 -11.61
C LEU A 277 5.81 -3.52 -12.31
N GLU A 278 6.36 -3.10 -13.48
CA GLU A 278 7.48 -3.78 -14.12
C GLU A 278 8.67 -3.87 -13.15
N PRO A 279 9.40 -5.02 -13.08
CA PRO A 279 10.57 -5.19 -12.20
C PRO A 279 11.65 -4.14 -12.38
N LEU A 280 11.67 -3.43 -13.52
CA LEU A 280 12.60 -2.32 -13.75
C LEU A 280 12.39 -1.14 -12.80
N ASN A 281 11.16 -0.97 -12.32
CA ASN A 281 10.80 0.09 -11.37
C ASN A 281 11.11 -0.31 -9.92
N CYS A 282 11.01 -1.58 -9.57
CA CYS A 282 11.29 -2.05 -8.21
C CYS A 282 11.95 -3.45 -8.22
N PRO A 283 13.22 -3.53 -8.66
CA PRO A 283 13.90 -4.83 -8.87
C PRO A 283 14.22 -5.58 -7.58
N ASN A 284 14.18 -4.92 -6.42
CA ASN A 284 14.49 -5.52 -5.12
C ASN A 284 13.24 -5.75 -4.25
N THR A 285 12.04 -5.68 -4.83
CA THR A 285 10.81 -6.12 -4.13
C THR A 285 10.90 -7.59 -3.74
N GLY A 286 10.05 -8.04 -2.81
CA GLY A 286 10.09 -9.40 -2.27
C GLY A 286 9.99 -10.49 -3.35
N THR A 287 9.06 -10.35 -4.28
CA THR A 287 8.74 -11.36 -5.31
C THR A 287 8.55 -10.70 -6.69
N PRO A 288 9.60 -10.18 -7.32
CA PRO A 288 9.48 -9.53 -8.63
C PRO A 288 9.09 -10.54 -9.71
N VAL A 289 8.07 -10.21 -10.51
CA VAL A 289 7.57 -11.04 -11.62
C VAL A 289 7.69 -10.27 -12.93
N PRO A 290 8.19 -10.86 -14.03
CA PRO A 290 8.22 -10.20 -15.34
C PRO A 290 6.83 -9.78 -15.83
N GLY A 291 6.73 -8.64 -16.52
CA GLY A 291 5.49 -7.98 -16.90
C GLY A 291 5.11 -6.89 -15.87
N GLY A 292 3.85 -6.51 -15.83
CA GLY A 292 3.35 -5.48 -14.93
C GLY A 292 3.16 -4.12 -15.57
N LEU A 293 2.66 -3.18 -14.80
CA LEU A 293 2.38 -1.83 -15.25
C LEU A 293 3.68 -1.01 -15.35
N ARG A 294 3.78 -0.19 -16.39
CA ARG A 294 4.76 0.89 -16.41
C ARG A 294 4.37 1.95 -15.37
N TYR A 295 5.34 2.68 -14.87
CA TYR A 295 5.10 3.73 -13.87
C TYR A 295 3.99 4.71 -14.29
N GLY A 296 4.02 5.20 -15.54
CA GLY A 296 3.00 6.12 -16.05
C GLY A 296 1.60 5.49 -16.22
N GLU A 297 1.51 4.18 -16.42
CA GLU A 297 0.24 3.46 -16.46
C GLU A 297 -0.41 3.39 -15.07
N LEU A 298 0.40 3.18 -14.03
CA LEU A 298 -0.08 3.23 -12.64
C LEU A 298 -0.55 4.64 -12.26
N GLU A 299 0.23 5.68 -12.59
CA GLU A 299 -0.19 7.07 -12.35
C GLU A 299 -1.52 7.38 -13.04
N HIS A 300 -1.66 6.95 -14.29
CA HIS A 300 -2.88 7.16 -15.07
C HIS A 300 -4.08 6.41 -14.46
N LEU A 301 -3.91 5.15 -14.07
CA LEU A 301 -4.95 4.35 -13.40
C LEU A 301 -5.45 5.06 -12.12
N ILE A 302 -4.54 5.50 -11.26
CA ILE A 302 -4.87 6.23 -10.03
C ILE A 302 -5.62 7.53 -10.36
N PHE A 303 -5.17 8.28 -11.36
CA PHE A 303 -5.82 9.51 -11.78
C PHE A 303 -7.22 9.28 -12.36
N MET A 304 -7.44 8.21 -13.10
CA MET A 304 -8.76 7.83 -13.61
C MET A 304 -9.76 7.56 -12.48
N VAL A 305 -9.33 6.98 -11.36
CA VAL A 305 -10.20 6.82 -10.16
C VAL A 305 -10.68 8.18 -9.67
N VAL A 306 -9.78 9.18 -9.61
CA VAL A 306 -10.16 10.55 -9.21
C VAL A 306 -11.12 11.18 -10.22
N LYS A 307 -10.80 11.10 -11.52
CA LYS A 307 -11.66 11.63 -12.61
C LYS A 307 -13.05 11.00 -12.65
N SER A 308 -13.18 9.75 -12.24
CA SER A 308 -14.48 9.07 -12.18
C SER A 308 -15.40 9.60 -11.08
N GLY A 309 -14.94 10.54 -10.24
CA GLY A 309 -15.69 11.11 -9.13
C GLY A 309 -15.74 10.24 -7.87
N ARG A 310 -15.04 9.12 -7.85
CA ARG A 310 -14.91 8.24 -6.68
C ARG A 310 -14.10 8.91 -5.57
N LYS A 311 -14.37 8.54 -4.33
CA LYS A 311 -13.73 9.06 -3.13
C LYS A 311 -12.72 8.05 -2.62
N ILE A 312 -11.43 8.36 -2.68
CA ILE A 312 -10.39 7.53 -2.10
C ILE A 312 -10.42 7.76 -0.59
N ILE A 313 -10.78 6.72 0.18
CA ILE A 313 -10.97 6.81 1.64
C ILE A 313 -9.72 6.44 2.44
N GLY A 314 -8.76 5.81 1.81
CA GLY A 314 -7.47 5.39 2.35
C GLY A 314 -6.68 4.65 1.29
N PHE A 315 -5.42 4.42 1.55
CA PHE A 315 -4.56 3.63 0.67
C PHE A 315 -3.40 3.00 1.44
N ASP A 316 -2.72 2.08 0.80
CA ASP A 316 -1.40 1.61 1.22
C ASP A 316 -0.43 1.55 0.04
N LEU A 317 0.87 1.53 0.40
CA LEU A 317 1.99 1.21 -0.46
C LEU A 317 2.88 0.22 0.29
N VAL A 318 3.10 -0.95 -0.28
CA VAL A 318 3.79 -2.07 0.35
C VAL A 318 4.84 -2.70 -0.57
N GLU A 319 5.63 -3.62 -0.04
CA GLU A 319 6.63 -4.46 -0.73
C GLU A 319 7.76 -3.68 -1.42
N VAL A 320 7.98 -2.41 -1.07
CA VAL A 320 9.10 -1.64 -1.62
C VAL A 320 10.42 -2.22 -1.12
N GLY A 321 11.28 -2.65 -2.03
CA GLY A 321 12.54 -3.31 -1.71
C GLY A 321 13.61 -2.39 -1.14
N ASP A 322 14.63 -3.00 -0.51
CA ASP A 322 15.82 -2.30 0.00
C ASP A 322 16.95 -2.35 -1.04
N SER A 323 17.01 -1.37 -1.93
CA SER A 323 18.03 -1.28 -2.96
C SER A 323 19.26 -0.47 -2.52
N LYS A 324 20.47 -0.96 -2.84
CA LYS A 324 21.74 -0.28 -2.49
C LYS A 324 21.87 1.12 -3.10
N ASN A 325 21.25 1.35 -4.25
CA ASN A 325 21.28 2.64 -4.96
C ASN A 325 20.07 3.53 -4.63
N GLY A 326 19.17 3.09 -3.76
CA GLY A 326 17.96 3.81 -3.37
C GLY A 326 16.87 3.88 -4.45
N TRP A 327 17.00 3.13 -5.56
CA TRP A 327 16.07 3.23 -6.69
C TRP A 327 14.65 2.82 -6.32
N ASP A 328 14.46 1.68 -5.66
CA ASP A 328 13.14 1.16 -5.25
C ASP A 328 12.43 2.17 -4.33
N ALA A 329 13.15 2.71 -3.35
CA ALA A 329 12.63 3.74 -2.47
C ALA A 329 12.31 5.06 -3.22
N ASN A 330 13.10 5.40 -4.24
CA ASN A 330 12.86 6.57 -5.09
C ASN A 330 11.56 6.44 -5.89
N VAL A 331 11.30 5.25 -6.46
CA VAL A 331 10.03 4.94 -7.14
C VAL A 331 8.89 4.93 -6.12
N GLY A 332 9.07 4.25 -4.98
CA GLY A 332 8.07 4.19 -3.90
C GLY A 332 7.68 5.58 -3.38
N ALA A 333 8.64 6.49 -3.22
CA ALA A 333 8.37 7.86 -2.77
C ALA A 333 7.49 8.64 -3.77
N ARG A 334 7.69 8.45 -5.08
CA ARG A 334 6.88 9.06 -6.14
C ARG A 334 5.47 8.48 -6.21
N VAL A 335 5.35 7.15 -6.13
CA VAL A 335 4.04 6.48 -6.05
C VAL A 335 3.28 6.95 -4.82
N LEU A 336 3.95 7.02 -3.66
CA LEU A 336 3.34 7.48 -2.41
C LEU A 336 2.85 8.94 -2.52
N TYR A 337 3.64 9.83 -3.11
CA TYR A 337 3.23 11.22 -3.29
C TYR A 337 2.07 11.38 -4.27
N ASN A 338 2.04 10.56 -5.32
CA ASN A 338 0.92 10.49 -6.26
C ASN A 338 -0.37 10.02 -5.56
N LEU A 339 -0.30 8.97 -4.75
CA LEU A 339 -1.43 8.47 -3.94
C LEU A 339 -1.93 9.54 -2.94
N CYS A 340 -1.01 10.28 -2.30
CA CYS A 340 -1.39 11.40 -1.43
C CYS A 340 -2.18 12.45 -2.19
N GLY A 341 -1.70 12.86 -3.37
CA GLY A 341 -2.40 13.82 -4.25
C GLY A 341 -3.77 13.32 -4.67
N ALA A 342 -3.86 12.06 -5.10
CA ALA A 342 -5.09 11.43 -5.54
C ALA A 342 -6.16 11.40 -4.43
N LEU A 343 -5.79 10.94 -3.23
CA LEU A 343 -6.70 10.93 -2.09
C LEU A 343 -7.19 12.35 -1.79
N LEU A 344 -6.27 13.31 -1.61
CA LEU A 344 -6.62 14.68 -1.26
C LEU A 344 -7.49 15.36 -2.32
N ALA A 345 -7.22 15.13 -3.61
CA ALA A 345 -8.03 15.63 -4.72
C ALA A 345 -9.42 15.01 -4.75
N SER A 346 -9.52 13.68 -4.65
CA SER A 346 -10.80 12.97 -4.63
C SER A 346 -11.70 13.41 -3.48
N GLN A 347 -11.11 13.85 -2.38
CA GLN A 347 -11.80 14.36 -1.19
C GLN A 347 -12.05 15.89 -1.23
N GLY A 348 -11.70 16.56 -2.33
CA GLY A 348 -11.91 18.00 -2.49
C GLY A 348 -11.03 18.88 -1.59
N LYS A 349 -9.89 18.36 -1.12
CA LYS A 349 -8.93 19.13 -0.32
C LYS A 349 -7.96 19.94 -1.16
N ILE A 350 -7.77 19.55 -2.41
CA ILE A 350 -6.96 20.22 -3.43
C ILE A 350 -7.66 20.11 -4.78
N GLU A 351 -7.24 20.92 -5.74
CA GLU A 351 -7.67 20.83 -7.13
C GLU A 351 -6.84 19.82 -7.92
N TYR A 352 -7.40 19.31 -9.03
CA TYR A 352 -6.69 18.49 -10.02
C TYR A 352 -6.99 18.99 -11.43
N ARG A 353 -6.13 18.60 -12.41
CA ARG A 353 -6.19 19.05 -13.81
C ARG A 353 -7.04 18.15 -14.69
#